data_247b7107f3df5f7844593b6c3506464f
#
_entry.id   247b7107f3df5f7844593b6c3506464f
#
_cell.length_a   1.000
_cell.length_b   1.000
_cell.length_c   1.000
_cell.angle_alpha   90.00
_cell.angle_beta   90.00
_cell.angle_gamma   90.00
#
_symmetry.space_group_name_H-M   'P 1'
#
loop_
_entity.id
_entity.type
_entity.pdbx_description
1 polymer ?
#
loop_
_entity_poly.entity_id
_entity_poly.type
_entity_poly.pdbx_seq_one_letter_code
_entity_poly.pdbx_strand_id
1 'polypeptide(L)'
;MILRYSELTRLEMEQIDKEETIVLIPLGALEQHGNQAPLGTDDIIAQAMTEYLTRALEAEDPDFPMLIFPVIPVGLSTEHRNFCGSITLKPDTYYHLLYDICASLAHHGFKKLALLICHGGNAPIAQVLSRELRSELGISPFLLSSGAFSHPDVKATVSEGNIWDFHGGEMETSMVMAVDSSLVKLETSEAGIPAAFKDNQALQPYGPVSIGWVSEDWKTEDGRPIGIGGDPSGATAEKGRIILKTSADALVPGLLEIRKWKG
;
A
#
# COMPACT_ATOMS: atom_id res chain seq x y z
N MET A 1 -12.13 15.14 13.79
CA MET A 1 -12.58 13.80 14.26
C MET A 1 -12.41 12.79 13.13
N ILE A 2 -11.77 11.66 13.41
CA ILE A 2 -11.54 10.56 12.44
C ILE A 2 -12.59 9.46 12.72
N LEU A 3 -13.34 9.05 11.70
CA LEU A 3 -14.44 8.09 11.80
C LEU A 3 -14.30 6.98 10.74
N ARG A 4 -14.88 5.81 11.01
CA ARG A 4 -14.97 4.70 10.05
C ARG A 4 -16.25 4.79 9.25
N TYR A 5 -16.14 4.89 7.93
CA TYR A 5 -17.27 5.05 6.99
C TYR A 5 -18.34 3.98 7.19
N SER A 6 -17.94 2.72 7.34
CA SER A 6 -18.85 1.58 7.47
C SER A 6 -19.58 1.49 8.83
N GLU A 7 -19.20 2.28 9.82
CA GLU A 7 -19.80 2.28 11.15
C GLU A 7 -20.84 3.39 11.30
N LEU A 8 -20.93 4.32 10.32
CA LEU A 8 -21.88 5.42 10.36
C LEU A 8 -23.24 5.02 9.80
N THR A 9 -24.27 5.45 10.48
CA THR A 9 -25.63 5.42 9.94
C THR A 9 -25.82 6.50 8.87
N ARG A 10 -26.87 6.36 8.04
CA ARG A 10 -27.24 7.39 7.04
C ARG A 10 -27.41 8.78 7.67
N LEU A 11 -28.04 8.87 8.83
CA LEU A 11 -28.28 10.15 9.51
C LEU A 11 -26.99 10.80 9.99
N GLU A 12 -26.05 10.03 10.53
CA GLU A 12 -24.74 10.52 10.91
C GLU A 12 -23.94 10.98 9.68
N MET A 13 -24.00 10.22 8.58
CA MET A 13 -23.36 10.59 7.34
C MET A 13 -23.90 11.91 6.76
N GLU A 14 -25.19 12.21 6.93
CA GLU A 14 -25.78 13.49 6.51
C GLU A 14 -25.21 14.70 7.26
N GLN A 15 -24.72 14.50 8.50
CA GLN A 15 -24.12 15.56 9.34
C GLN A 15 -22.65 15.82 9.04
N ILE A 16 -21.98 14.95 8.27
CA ILE A 16 -20.56 15.14 7.91
C ILE A 16 -20.44 16.35 6.96
N ASP A 17 -19.46 17.20 7.23
CA ASP A 17 -19.04 18.24 6.28
C ASP A 17 -18.25 17.59 5.13
N LYS A 18 -18.91 17.40 3.99
CA LYS A 18 -18.33 16.69 2.83
C LYS A 18 -17.27 17.49 2.10
N GLU A 19 -17.27 18.82 2.22
CA GLU A 19 -16.26 19.66 1.56
C GLU A 19 -14.93 19.66 2.30
N GLU A 20 -14.97 19.64 3.63
CA GLU A 20 -13.77 19.67 4.45
C GLU A 20 -13.26 18.27 4.80
N THR A 21 -14.10 17.25 4.78
CA THR A 21 -13.73 15.89 5.17
C THR A 21 -12.95 15.18 4.07
N ILE A 22 -11.81 14.60 4.44
CA ILE A 22 -11.01 13.73 3.58
C ILE A 22 -11.52 12.31 3.70
N VAL A 23 -11.82 11.64 2.59
CA VAL A 23 -12.12 10.19 2.59
C VAL A 23 -10.84 9.42 2.26
N LEU A 24 -10.30 8.72 3.25
CA LEU A 24 -9.15 7.82 3.08
C LEU A 24 -9.64 6.48 2.56
N ILE A 25 -9.12 6.04 1.40
CA ILE A 25 -9.47 4.77 0.75
C ILE A 25 -8.22 3.90 0.69
N PRO A 26 -8.03 2.94 1.61
CA PRO A 26 -6.89 2.05 1.61
C PRO A 26 -7.02 0.99 0.52
N LEU A 27 -5.95 0.80 -0.26
CA LEU A 27 -5.88 -0.12 -1.39
C LEU A 27 -4.85 -1.22 -1.11
N GLY A 28 -5.33 -2.41 -0.78
CA GLY A 28 -4.55 -3.62 -0.60
C GLY A 28 -4.50 -4.50 -1.83
N ALA A 29 -4.04 -5.73 -1.64
CA ALA A 29 -4.09 -6.81 -2.62
C ALA A 29 -4.09 -8.18 -1.94
N LEU A 30 -4.43 -9.20 -2.69
CA LEU A 30 -4.42 -10.59 -2.23
C LEU A 30 -3.49 -11.39 -3.14
N GLU A 31 -2.21 -11.50 -2.75
CA GLU A 31 -1.16 -12.07 -3.58
C GLU A 31 -0.08 -12.79 -2.79
N GLN A 32 0.73 -13.60 -3.48
CA GLN A 32 1.85 -14.28 -2.86
C GLN A 32 2.89 -13.30 -2.30
N HIS A 33 3.45 -13.59 -1.15
CA HIS A 33 4.55 -12.88 -0.48
C HIS A 33 5.60 -13.88 0.03
N GLY A 34 6.00 -14.81 -0.85
CA GLY A 34 6.92 -15.89 -0.49
C GLY A 34 6.24 -17.01 0.30
N ASN A 35 7.08 -17.85 0.91
CA ASN A 35 6.61 -18.97 1.71
C ASN A 35 6.28 -18.58 3.16
N GLN A 36 6.81 -17.44 3.62
CA GLN A 36 6.79 -17.03 5.03
C GLN A 36 5.65 -16.07 5.38
N ALA A 37 5.19 -15.24 4.45
CA ALA A 37 4.18 -14.22 4.71
C ALA A 37 2.80 -14.60 4.13
N PRO A 38 1.69 -14.15 4.72
CA PRO A 38 0.35 -14.52 4.27
C PRO A 38 -0.01 -13.83 2.95
N LEU A 39 -0.94 -14.43 2.19
CA LEU A 39 -1.46 -13.84 0.95
C LEU A 39 -2.11 -12.46 1.12
N GLY A 40 -2.61 -12.15 2.31
CA GLY A 40 -3.22 -10.86 2.66
C GLY A 40 -2.22 -9.85 3.23
N THR A 41 -0.93 -9.98 2.95
CA THR A 41 0.10 -9.05 3.48
C THR A 41 -0.25 -7.59 3.20
N ASP A 42 -0.61 -7.24 1.98
CA ASP A 42 -0.96 -5.85 1.61
C ASP A 42 -2.21 -5.34 2.34
N ASP A 43 -3.19 -6.20 2.58
CA ASP A 43 -4.39 -5.85 3.37
C ASP A 43 -4.06 -5.61 4.83
N ILE A 44 -3.20 -6.46 5.40
CA ILE A 44 -2.72 -6.32 6.79
C ILE A 44 -1.95 -5.03 6.93
N ILE A 45 -1.07 -4.72 5.96
CA ILE A 45 -0.31 -3.46 5.92
C ILE A 45 -1.26 -2.27 5.74
N ALA A 46 -2.28 -2.36 4.86
CA ALA A 46 -3.25 -1.28 4.65
C ALA A 46 -4.05 -0.97 5.92
N GLN A 47 -4.48 -2.00 6.65
CA GLN A 47 -5.14 -1.84 7.94
C GLN A 47 -4.19 -1.22 8.98
N ALA A 48 -2.98 -1.74 9.10
CA ALA A 48 -1.98 -1.24 10.03
C ALA A 48 -1.61 0.22 9.74
N MET A 49 -1.31 0.56 8.48
CA MET A 49 -1.01 1.93 8.07
C MET A 49 -2.15 2.89 8.40
N THR A 50 -3.40 2.46 8.20
CA THR A 50 -4.59 3.25 8.57
C THR A 50 -4.62 3.54 10.07
N GLU A 51 -4.34 2.54 10.93
CA GLU A 51 -4.30 2.71 12.39
C GLU A 51 -3.14 3.60 12.85
N TYR A 52 -1.93 3.41 12.31
CA TYR A 52 -0.77 4.24 12.64
C TYR A 52 -0.99 5.68 12.19
N LEU A 53 -1.52 5.90 11.00
CA LEU A 53 -1.84 7.22 10.47
C LEU A 53 -2.92 7.92 11.28
N THR A 54 -3.97 7.21 11.69
CA THR A 54 -5.02 7.74 12.57
C THR A 54 -4.42 8.26 13.86
N ARG A 55 -3.60 7.46 14.54
CA ARG A 55 -2.95 7.87 15.80
C ARG A 55 -2.02 9.07 15.61
N ALA A 56 -1.26 9.09 14.52
CA ALA A 56 -0.35 10.20 14.23
C ALA A 56 -1.11 11.51 13.95
N LEU A 57 -2.22 11.44 13.21
CA LEU A 57 -3.07 12.60 12.93
C LEU A 57 -3.80 13.10 14.18
N GLU A 58 -4.35 12.20 15.00
CA GLU A 58 -5.03 12.56 16.26
C GLU A 58 -4.09 13.22 17.26
N ALA A 59 -2.82 12.80 17.27
CA ALA A 59 -1.80 13.42 18.13
C ALA A 59 -1.46 14.86 17.68
N GLU A 60 -1.48 15.13 16.38
CA GLU A 60 -1.16 16.45 15.79
C GLU A 60 -2.40 17.36 15.75
N ASP A 61 -3.56 16.81 15.40
CA ASP A 61 -4.84 17.53 15.25
C ASP A 61 -6.01 16.62 15.65
N PRO A 62 -6.47 16.65 16.90
CA PRO A 62 -7.55 15.81 17.41
C PRO A 62 -8.89 15.97 16.66
N ASP A 63 -9.09 17.12 16.00
CA ASP A 63 -10.29 17.42 15.23
C ASP A 63 -10.11 17.22 13.72
N PHE A 64 -9.06 16.50 13.30
CA PHE A 64 -8.80 16.25 11.88
C PHE A 64 -9.99 15.55 11.22
N PRO A 65 -10.61 16.16 10.17
CA PRO A 65 -11.82 15.64 9.56
C PRO A 65 -11.48 14.54 8.54
N MET A 66 -11.57 13.27 8.93
CA MET A 66 -11.31 12.14 8.02
C MET A 66 -12.33 11.03 8.20
N LEU A 67 -12.76 10.46 7.08
CA LEU A 67 -13.51 9.19 7.02
C LEU A 67 -12.61 8.11 6.45
N ILE A 68 -12.51 7.00 7.17
CA ILE A 68 -11.77 5.82 6.73
C ILE A 68 -12.74 4.88 6.00
N PHE A 69 -12.53 4.72 4.70
CA PHE A 69 -13.26 3.73 3.89
C PHE A 69 -12.75 2.31 4.19
N PRO A 70 -13.57 1.26 4.05
CA PRO A 70 -13.08 -0.11 4.16
C PRO A 70 -11.93 -0.39 3.18
N VAL A 71 -10.96 -1.20 3.60
CA VAL A 71 -9.88 -1.62 2.70
C VAL A 71 -10.45 -2.27 1.45
N ILE A 72 -9.92 -1.92 0.28
CA ILE A 72 -10.19 -2.61 -0.97
C ILE A 72 -9.20 -3.78 -1.07
N PRO A 73 -9.63 -5.03 -0.81
CA PRO A 73 -8.71 -6.12 -0.50
C PRO A 73 -8.19 -6.85 -1.75
N VAL A 74 -8.63 -6.48 -2.94
CA VAL A 74 -8.20 -7.11 -4.20
C VAL A 74 -7.87 -6.03 -5.21
N GLY A 75 -6.67 -6.11 -5.78
CA GLY A 75 -6.13 -5.15 -6.72
C GLY A 75 -5.56 -5.77 -7.99
N LEU A 76 -4.51 -5.15 -8.48
CA LEU A 76 -3.75 -5.59 -9.65
C LEU A 76 -2.50 -6.35 -9.19
N SER A 77 -2.53 -7.67 -9.34
CA SER A 77 -1.45 -8.59 -8.99
C SER A 77 -1.10 -9.48 -10.19
N THR A 78 -1.11 -8.91 -11.38
CA THR A 78 -0.90 -9.64 -12.64
C THR A 78 0.46 -10.32 -12.67
N GLU A 79 1.48 -9.68 -12.12
CA GLU A 79 2.85 -10.15 -11.98
C GLU A 79 2.97 -11.39 -11.09
N HIS A 80 2.01 -11.60 -10.17
CA HIS A 80 1.97 -12.72 -9.23
C HIS A 80 0.99 -13.84 -9.62
N ARG A 81 0.33 -13.70 -10.78
CA ARG A 81 -0.77 -14.59 -11.22
C ARG A 81 -0.45 -16.07 -11.17
N ASN A 82 0.78 -16.46 -11.48
CA ASN A 82 1.17 -17.86 -11.61
C ASN A 82 1.54 -18.51 -10.26
N PHE A 83 1.55 -17.73 -9.18
CA PHE A 83 1.74 -18.26 -7.83
C PHE A 83 0.39 -18.55 -7.18
N CYS A 84 0.30 -19.74 -6.59
CA CYS A 84 -0.94 -20.24 -5.98
C CYS A 84 -1.45 -19.29 -4.90
N GLY A 85 -2.75 -18.97 -4.95
CA GLY A 85 -3.43 -18.12 -3.99
C GLY A 85 -3.51 -16.66 -4.39
N SER A 86 -2.72 -16.19 -5.36
CA SER A 86 -2.81 -14.82 -5.85
C SER A 86 -4.12 -14.60 -6.62
N ILE A 87 -4.82 -13.54 -6.28
CA ILE A 87 -6.06 -13.09 -6.93
C ILE A 87 -5.81 -11.72 -7.56
N THR A 88 -6.02 -11.61 -8.86
CA THR A 88 -5.84 -10.33 -9.57
C THR A 88 -7.10 -9.96 -10.35
N LEU A 89 -7.44 -8.69 -10.33
CA LEU A 89 -8.42 -8.12 -11.23
C LEU A 89 -7.76 -7.79 -12.59
N LYS A 90 -8.58 -7.63 -13.63
CA LYS A 90 -8.11 -6.99 -14.86
C LYS A 90 -7.99 -5.48 -14.64
N PRO A 91 -7.09 -4.78 -15.36
CA PRO A 91 -6.91 -3.34 -15.21
C PRO A 91 -8.20 -2.54 -15.41
N ASP A 92 -9.02 -2.87 -16.40
CA ASP A 92 -10.31 -2.25 -16.67
C ASP A 92 -11.32 -2.49 -15.53
N THR A 93 -11.37 -3.71 -14.99
CA THR A 93 -12.24 -4.05 -13.86
C THR A 93 -11.85 -3.26 -12.61
N TYR A 94 -10.55 -3.21 -12.30
CA TYR A 94 -10.06 -2.47 -11.12
C TYR A 94 -10.26 -0.96 -11.27
N TYR A 95 -9.99 -0.43 -12.48
CA TYR A 95 -10.25 0.96 -12.80
C TYR A 95 -11.73 1.33 -12.52
N HIS A 96 -12.68 0.55 -13.07
CA HIS A 96 -14.11 0.83 -12.90
C HIS A 96 -14.57 0.65 -11.44
N LEU A 97 -14.05 -0.33 -10.72
CA LEU A 97 -14.33 -0.49 -9.29
C LEU A 97 -13.97 0.79 -8.51
N LEU A 98 -12.75 1.29 -8.70
CA LEU A 98 -12.30 2.50 -8.01
C LEU A 98 -13.05 3.75 -8.49
N TYR A 99 -13.31 3.84 -9.81
CA TYR A 99 -14.08 4.95 -10.39
C TYR A 99 -15.50 5.02 -9.78
N ASP A 100 -16.22 3.91 -9.73
CA ASP A 100 -17.58 3.84 -9.22
C ASP A 100 -17.66 4.20 -7.72
N ILE A 101 -16.67 3.76 -6.93
CA ILE A 101 -16.56 4.15 -5.51
C ILE A 101 -16.34 5.66 -5.40
N CYS A 102 -15.35 6.21 -6.11
CA CYS A 102 -15.03 7.64 -6.07
C CYS A 102 -16.18 8.50 -6.61
N ALA A 103 -16.82 8.08 -7.70
CA ALA A 103 -17.98 8.78 -8.27
C ALA A 103 -19.18 8.79 -7.31
N SER A 104 -19.42 7.70 -6.59
CA SER A 104 -20.45 7.62 -5.55
C SER A 104 -20.17 8.60 -4.40
N LEU A 105 -18.91 8.67 -3.94
CA LEU A 105 -18.49 9.62 -2.92
C LEU A 105 -18.65 11.07 -3.40
N ALA A 106 -18.23 11.35 -4.64
CA ALA A 106 -18.38 12.66 -5.28
C ALA A 106 -19.87 13.05 -5.41
N HIS A 107 -20.74 12.10 -5.80
CA HIS A 107 -22.19 12.30 -5.87
C HIS A 107 -22.79 12.73 -4.53
N HIS A 108 -22.27 12.20 -3.43
CA HIS A 108 -22.69 12.59 -2.08
C HIS A 108 -22.03 13.88 -1.57
N GLY A 109 -21.23 14.55 -2.39
CA GLY A 109 -20.64 15.85 -2.11
C GLY A 109 -19.21 15.84 -1.57
N PHE A 110 -18.58 14.68 -1.39
CA PHE A 110 -17.18 14.62 -0.98
C PHE A 110 -16.24 15.18 -2.07
N LYS A 111 -15.31 16.04 -1.67
CA LYS A 111 -14.39 16.74 -2.58
C LYS A 111 -12.96 16.25 -2.49
N LYS A 112 -12.55 15.70 -1.35
CA LYS A 112 -11.17 15.31 -1.05
C LYS A 112 -11.10 13.80 -0.82
N LEU A 113 -10.52 13.06 -1.78
CA LEU A 113 -10.36 11.60 -1.69
C LEU A 113 -8.86 11.28 -1.63
N ALA A 114 -8.45 10.49 -0.64
CA ALA A 114 -7.06 10.08 -0.46
C ALA A 114 -6.93 8.56 -0.67
N LEU A 115 -6.30 8.15 -1.78
CA LEU A 115 -6.06 6.75 -2.10
C LEU A 115 -4.74 6.33 -1.43
N LEU A 116 -4.82 5.53 -0.37
CA LEU A 116 -3.65 4.99 0.32
C LEU A 116 -3.21 3.70 -0.37
N ILE A 117 -2.14 3.77 -1.15
CA ILE A 117 -1.63 2.68 -1.97
C ILE A 117 -0.70 1.82 -1.14
N CYS A 118 -1.16 0.61 -0.78
CA CYS A 118 -0.38 -0.35 0.02
C CYS A 118 0.17 -1.52 -0.82
N HIS A 119 -0.18 -1.58 -2.10
CA HIS A 119 0.34 -2.51 -3.09
C HIS A 119 0.84 -1.76 -4.33
N GLY A 120 2.08 -2.04 -4.75
CA GLY A 120 2.72 -1.32 -5.86
C GLY A 120 2.01 -1.46 -7.20
N GLY A 121 1.42 -2.62 -7.49
CA GLY A 121 0.65 -2.91 -8.71
C GLY A 121 -0.57 -2.01 -8.90
N ASN A 122 -1.12 -1.46 -7.81
CA ASN A 122 -2.26 -0.55 -7.86
C ASN A 122 -1.89 0.87 -8.31
N ALA A 123 -0.64 1.29 -8.13
CA ALA A 123 -0.22 2.67 -8.34
C ALA A 123 -0.44 3.20 -9.78
N PRO A 124 -0.15 2.47 -10.85
CA PRO A 124 -0.36 2.97 -12.22
C PRO A 124 -1.83 3.31 -12.53
N ILE A 125 -2.76 2.45 -12.08
CA ILE A 125 -4.20 2.70 -12.27
C ILE A 125 -4.68 3.86 -11.41
N ALA A 126 -4.25 3.95 -10.16
CA ALA A 126 -4.57 5.07 -9.29
C ALA A 126 -4.10 6.40 -9.87
N GLN A 127 -2.92 6.44 -10.51
CA GLN A 127 -2.40 7.64 -11.17
C GLN A 127 -3.24 8.06 -12.39
N VAL A 128 -3.67 7.12 -13.23
CA VAL A 128 -4.57 7.42 -14.36
C VAL A 128 -5.90 7.93 -13.82
N LEU A 129 -6.53 7.16 -12.95
CA LEU A 129 -7.83 7.44 -12.35
C LEU A 129 -7.86 8.82 -11.68
N SER A 130 -6.83 9.20 -10.94
CA SER A 130 -6.80 10.48 -10.22
C SER A 130 -6.93 11.69 -11.13
N ARG A 131 -6.36 11.64 -12.34
CA ARG A 131 -6.47 12.72 -13.33
C ARG A 131 -7.86 12.78 -13.95
N GLU A 132 -8.45 11.64 -14.25
CA GLU A 132 -9.79 11.56 -14.83
C GLU A 132 -10.86 12.02 -13.85
N LEU A 133 -10.83 11.52 -12.61
CA LEU A 133 -11.74 11.97 -11.56
C LEU A 133 -11.67 13.49 -11.34
N ARG A 134 -10.46 14.05 -11.38
CA ARG A 134 -10.26 15.50 -11.26
C ARG A 134 -10.85 16.26 -12.43
N SER A 135 -10.63 15.76 -13.64
CA SER A 135 -11.09 16.39 -14.88
C SER A 135 -12.63 16.28 -15.05
N GLU A 136 -13.20 15.12 -14.74
CA GLU A 136 -14.61 14.83 -15.03
C GLU A 136 -15.54 15.23 -13.88
N LEU A 137 -15.13 15.00 -12.64
CA LEU A 137 -16.00 15.17 -11.47
C LEU A 137 -15.66 16.42 -10.62
N GLY A 138 -14.57 17.11 -10.94
CA GLY A 138 -14.15 18.30 -10.19
C GLY A 138 -13.85 18.02 -8.72
N ILE A 139 -13.40 16.80 -8.38
CA ILE A 139 -12.96 16.41 -7.05
C ILE A 139 -11.42 16.42 -6.99
N SER A 140 -10.86 16.35 -5.79
CA SER A 140 -9.41 16.33 -5.59
C SER A 140 -8.97 14.96 -5.06
N PRO A 141 -8.58 14.01 -5.94
CA PRO A 141 -8.00 12.74 -5.54
C PRO A 141 -6.50 12.91 -5.26
N PHE A 142 -6.08 12.49 -4.08
CA PHE A 142 -4.69 12.49 -3.63
C PHE A 142 -4.17 11.06 -3.57
N LEU A 143 -2.91 10.85 -3.96
CA LEU A 143 -2.26 9.55 -3.90
C LEU A 143 -1.29 9.54 -2.73
N LEU A 144 -1.48 8.61 -1.81
CA LEU A 144 -0.63 8.40 -0.65
C LEU A 144 0.10 7.06 -0.82
N SER A 145 1.41 7.05 -0.64
CA SER A 145 2.20 5.80 -0.60
C SER A 145 2.32 5.30 0.84
N SER A 146 2.04 4.03 1.07
CA SER A 146 2.15 3.39 2.38
C SER A 146 3.58 3.20 2.87
N GLY A 147 4.59 3.40 2.01
CA GLY A 147 5.99 3.14 2.33
C GLY A 147 6.87 4.36 2.23
N ALA A 148 7.51 4.74 3.31
CA ALA A 148 8.60 5.73 3.32
C ALA A 148 9.96 5.04 3.06
N PHE A 149 10.05 4.17 2.07
CA PHE A 149 11.22 3.31 1.81
C PHE A 149 12.53 4.08 1.54
N SER A 150 12.45 5.34 1.15
CA SER A 150 13.62 6.22 1.01
C SER A 150 14.03 6.90 2.32
N HIS A 151 13.20 6.85 3.37
CA HIS A 151 13.49 7.48 4.66
C HIS A 151 14.71 6.83 5.33
N PRO A 152 15.67 7.60 5.90
CA PRO A 152 16.86 7.02 6.53
C PRO A 152 16.56 5.99 7.61
N ASP A 153 15.57 6.24 8.47
CA ASP A 153 15.20 5.34 9.55
C ASP A 153 14.61 4.02 9.03
N VAL A 154 13.85 4.05 7.92
CA VAL A 154 13.34 2.84 7.28
C VAL A 154 14.49 2.06 6.65
N LYS A 155 15.36 2.74 5.90
CA LYS A 155 16.56 2.09 5.31
C LYS A 155 17.45 1.45 6.36
N ALA A 156 17.58 2.07 7.53
CA ALA A 156 18.40 1.54 8.63
C ALA A 156 17.81 0.27 9.28
N THR A 157 16.55 -0.08 9.02
CA THR A 157 15.95 -1.33 9.52
C THR A 157 16.33 -2.53 8.66
N VAL A 158 16.59 -2.33 7.37
CA VAL A 158 16.93 -3.41 6.43
C VAL A 158 18.32 -3.94 6.71
N SER A 159 18.47 -5.25 6.73
CA SER A 159 19.73 -5.92 6.97
C SER A 159 20.77 -5.57 5.90
N GLU A 160 22.03 -5.43 6.33
CA GLU A 160 23.14 -5.13 5.42
C GLU A 160 23.25 -6.20 4.32
N GLY A 161 23.35 -5.75 3.06
CA GLY A 161 23.42 -6.64 1.90
C GLY A 161 22.06 -7.05 1.31
N ASN A 162 20.95 -6.78 1.99
CA ASN A 162 19.60 -7.06 1.47
C ASN A 162 19.12 -5.95 0.52
N ILE A 163 19.83 -5.81 -0.62
CA ILE A 163 19.66 -4.70 -1.58
C ILE A 163 18.42 -4.83 -2.48
N TRP A 164 17.79 -6.01 -2.50
CA TRP A 164 16.65 -6.32 -3.37
C TRP A 164 15.32 -6.36 -2.62
N ASP A 165 15.27 -5.84 -1.41
CA ASP A 165 14.07 -5.86 -0.58
C ASP A 165 13.00 -4.90 -1.11
N PHE A 166 12.00 -5.42 -1.83
CA PHE A 166 10.92 -4.61 -2.39
C PHE A 166 9.54 -5.29 -2.46
N HIS A 167 9.45 -6.64 -2.41
CA HIS A 167 8.21 -7.41 -2.39
C HIS A 167 8.40 -8.70 -1.62
N GLY A 168 7.57 -8.95 -0.61
CA GLY A 168 7.63 -10.14 0.23
C GLY A 168 8.93 -10.30 1.03
N GLY A 169 9.77 -9.28 1.06
CA GLY A 169 11.06 -9.31 1.71
C GLY A 169 11.02 -8.97 3.20
N GLU A 170 12.14 -8.45 3.71
CA GLU A 170 12.32 -8.17 5.14
C GLU A 170 11.37 -7.08 5.65
N MET A 171 11.16 -6.02 4.87
CA MET A 171 10.31 -4.90 5.29
C MET A 171 8.85 -5.31 5.45
N GLU A 172 8.25 -5.90 4.43
CA GLU A 172 6.84 -6.29 4.47
C GLU A 172 6.59 -7.42 5.47
N THR A 173 7.47 -8.42 5.51
CA THR A 173 7.42 -9.49 6.51
C THR A 173 7.48 -8.91 7.93
N SER A 174 8.34 -7.91 8.17
CA SER A 174 8.43 -7.22 9.46
C SER A 174 7.15 -6.45 9.80
N MET A 175 6.54 -5.76 8.83
CA MET A 175 5.28 -5.03 9.05
C MET A 175 4.14 -5.99 9.44
N VAL A 176 4.03 -7.16 8.79
CA VAL A 176 3.07 -8.20 9.20
C VAL A 176 3.36 -8.69 10.62
N MET A 177 4.63 -8.97 10.96
CA MET A 177 5.03 -9.39 12.31
C MET A 177 4.70 -8.33 13.37
N ALA A 178 4.75 -7.06 13.03
CA ALA A 178 4.38 -5.97 13.95
C ALA A 178 2.87 -5.96 14.28
N VAL A 179 2.04 -6.47 13.37
CA VAL A 179 0.58 -6.64 13.58
C VAL A 179 0.29 -7.93 14.32
N ASP A 180 0.75 -9.05 13.75
CA ASP A 180 0.59 -10.38 14.33
C ASP A 180 1.71 -11.32 13.86
N SER A 181 2.69 -11.57 14.71
CA SER A 181 3.81 -12.46 14.40
C SER A 181 3.40 -13.91 14.15
N SER A 182 2.22 -14.34 14.60
CA SER A 182 1.74 -15.70 14.39
C SER A 182 1.35 -16.00 12.94
N LEU A 183 1.13 -14.96 12.12
CA LEU A 183 0.84 -15.07 10.70
C LEU A 183 2.08 -15.33 9.83
N VAL A 184 3.28 -15.13 10.39
CA VAL A 184 4.55 -15.28 9.67
C VAL A 184 5.24 -16.58 10.07
N LYS A 185 5.80 -17.29 9.08
CA LYS A 185 6.52 -18.54 9.23
C LYS A 185 7.97 -18.40 8.75
N LEU A 186 8.78 -17.65 9.51
CA LEU A 186 10.16 -17.35 9.13
C LEU A 186 11.01 -18.59 8.82
N GLU A 187 10.70 -19.73 9.45
CA GLU A 187 11.37 -21.01 9.20
C GLU A 187 11.19 -21.55 7.78
N THR A 188 10.23 -20.99 7.03
CA THR A 188 10.00 -21.34 5.62
C THR A 188 10.53 -20.30 4.65
N SER A 189 11.17 -19.24 5.16
CA SER A 189 11.67 -18.15 4.33
C SER A 189 12.84 -18.57 3.45
N GLU A 190 12.89 -18.00 2.25
CA GLU A 190 13.98 -18.18 1.29
C GLU A 190 14.25 -16.80 0.64
N ALA A 191 15.50 -16.51 0.36
CA ALA A 191 15.87 -15.27 -0.30
C ALA A 191 15.54 -15.31 -1.80
N GLY A 192 15.02 -14.21 -2.32
CA GLY A 192 14.74 -14.01 -3.73
C GLY A 192 15.72 -13.01 -4.37
N ILE A 193 16.37 -13.40 -5.46
CA ILE A 193 17.25 -12.55 -6.24
C ILE A 193 16.69 -12.33 -7.65
N PRO A 194 16.89 -11.15 -8.26
CA PRO A 194 16.40 -10.87 -9.60
C PRO A 194 17.32 -11.52 -10.64
N ALA A 195 17.23 -12.83 -10.81
CA ALA A 195 18.17 -13.62 -11.59
C ALA A 195 18.38 -13.09 -13.03
N ALA A 196 17.35 -12.51 -13.63
CA ALA A 196 17.43 -11.92 -14.97
C ALA A 196 18.11 -10.54 -14.98
N PHE A 197 18.24 -9.85 -13.85
CA PHE A 197 18.70 -8.45 -13.77
C PHE A 197 19.99 -8.26 -12.96
N LYS A 198 20.39 -9.25 -12.15
CA LYS A 198 21.49 -9.10 -11.17
C LYS A 198 22.82 -8.63 -11.77
N ASP A 199 23.09 -8.99 -13.02
CA ASP A 199 24.34 -8.67 -13.72
C ASP A 199 24.20 -7.44 -14.66
N ASN A 200 22.99 -6.86 -14.76
CA ASN A 200 22.74 -5.70 -15.61
C ASN A 200 23.07 -4.40 -14.86
N GLN A 201 23.66 -3.43 -15.59
CA GLN A 201 23.94 -2.10 -15.03
C GLN A 201 22.83 -1.08 -15.35
N ALA A 202 22.15 -1.21 -16.46
CA ALA A 202 21.19 -0.24 -16.96
C ALA A 202 19.77 -0.77 -17.04
N LEU A 203 19.57 -2.01 -17.48
CA LEU A 203 18.25 -2.63 -17.52
C LEU A 203 17.95 -3.27 -16.16
N GLN A 204 16.96 -2.74 -15.46
CA GLN A 204 16.55 -3.15 -14.14
C GLN A 204 15.03 -3.36 -14.06
N PRO A 205 14.50 -4.03 -13.03
CA PRO A 205 13.05 -4.08 -12.79
C PRO A 205 12.43 -2.69 -12.62
N TYR A 206 13.22 -1.73 -12.13
CA TYR A 206 12.85 -0.34 -11.91
C TYR A 206 13.94 0.59 -12.43
N GLY A 207 13.59 1.84 -12.75
CA GLY A 207 14.54 2.87 -13.13
C GLY A 207 14.30 3.42 -14.54
N PRO A 208 15.29 4.15 -15.09
CA PRO A 208 15.15 4.83 -16.39
C PRO A 208 14.96 3.87 -17.58
N VAL A 209 15.53 2.66 -17.50
CA VAL A 209 15.33 1.58 -18.47
C VAL A 209 14.84 0.36 -17.70
N SER A 210 13.59 0.00 -17.91
CA SER A 210 12.95 -1.10 -17.19
C SER A 210 12.07 -1.95 -18.10
N ILE A 211 11.74 -3.14 -17.64
CA ILE A 211 10.76 -4.04 -18.24
C ILE A 211 9.72 -4.40 -17.19
N GLY A 212 8.46 -4.64 -17.62
CA GLY A 212 7.46 -5.22 -16.71
C GLY A 212 7.94 -6.60 -16.25
N TRP A 213 8.33 -6.70 -15.00
CA TRP A 213 8.77 -7.94 -14.38
C TRP A 213 7.56 -8.82 -13.98
N VAL A 214 7.81 -10.10 -13.84
CA VAL A 214 6.88 -11.08 -13.26
C VAL A 214 7.57 -11.82 -12.11
N SER A 215 6.79 -12.38 -11.21
CA SER A 215 7.31 -13.05 -10.01
C SER A 215 8.32 -14.17 -10.30
N GLU A 216 8.22 -14.82 -11.45
CA GLU A 216 9.16 -15.86 -11.90
C GLU A 216 10.57 -15.34 -12.22
N ASP A 217 10.74 -14.03 -12.39
CA ASP A 217 12.05 -13.40 -12.57
C ASP A 217 12.88 -13.44 -11.28
N TRP A 218 12.20 -13.61 -10.13
CA TRP A 218 12.80 -13.66 -8.79
C TRP A 218 12.97 -15.10 -8.36
N LYS A 219 14.22 -15.48 -8.11
CA LYS A 219 14.60 -16.87 -7.90
C LYS A 219 15.46 -17.04 -6.66
N THR A 220 15.41 -18.24 -6.10
CA THR A 220 16.40 -18.74 -5.14
C THR A 220 17.76 -18.92 -5.81
N GLU A 221 18.82 -19.13 -5.02
CA GLU A 221 20.17 -19.36 -5.55
C GLU A 221 20.26 -20.59 -6.47
N ASP A 222 19.45 -21.63 -6.21
CA ASP A 222 19.37 -22.84 -7.04
C ASP A 222 18.51 -22.66 -8.31
N GLY A 223 18.01 -21.42 -8.54
CA GLY A 223 17.29 -21.03 -9.76
C GLY A 223 15.78 -21.35 -9.76
N ARG A 224 15.21 -21.76 -8.63
CA ARG A 224 13.77 -22.01 -8.50
C ARG A 224 13.03 -20.67 -8.29
N PRO A 225 11.92 -20.41 -9.02
CA PRO A 225 11.11 -19.22 -8.79
C PRO A 225 10.57 -19.19 -7.35
N ILE A 226 10.79 -18.09 -6.64
CA ILE A 226 10.28 -17.83 -5.28
C ILE A 226 9.30 -16.66 -5.22
N GLY A 227 9.38 -15.76 -6.19
CA GLY A 227 8.40 -14.68 -6.39
C GLY A 227 8.56 -13.46 -5.49
N ILE A 228 9.57 -13.42 -4.61
CA ILE A 228 9.85 -12.28 -3.72
C ILE A 228 11.21 -11.67 -4.02
N GLY A 229 11.40 -10.42 -3.64
CA GLY A 229 12.67 -9.70 -3.73
C GLY A 229 13.28 -9.46 -2.36
N GLY A 230 14.52 -9.92 -2.18
CA GLY A 230 15.27 -9.77 -0.92
C GLY A 230 15.27 -11.03 -0.05
N ASP A 231 15.79 -10.89 1.15
CA ASP A 231 15.88 -11.94 2.16
C ASP A 231 15.00 -11.59 3.37
N PRO A 232 13.87 -12.27 3.59
CA PRO A 232 12.98 -12.00 4.69
C PRO A 232 13.47 -12.53 6.05
N SER A 233 14.56 -13.31 6.10
CA SER A 233 15.03 -13.98 7.33
C SER A 233 15.39 -13.00 8.46
N GLY A 234 15.77 -11.77 8.11
CA GLY A 234 16.07 -10.70 9.06
C GLY A 234 14.85 -9.95 9.62
N ALA A 235 13.63 -10.35 9.24
CA ALA A 235 12.42 -9.66 9.64
C ALA A 235 12.14 -9.78 11.14
N THR A 236 11.67 -8.69 11.73
CA THR A 236 11.25 -8.65 13.15
C THR A 236 10.05 -7.70 13.35
N ALA A 237 9.25 -7.98 14.37
CA ALA A 237 8.15 -7.09 14.75
C ALA A 237 8.62 -5.67 15.13
N GLU A 238 9.84 -5.53 15.67
CA GLU A 238 10.42 -4.22 16.01
C GLU A 238 10.69 -3.38 14.76
N LYS A 239 11.34 -3.97 13.75
CA LYS A 239 11.56 -3.32 12.44
C LYS A 239 10.22 -2.90 11.83
N GLY A 240 9.24 -3.78 11.84
CA GLY A 240 7.89 -3.49 11.33
C GLY A 240 7.23 -2.29 12.02
N ARG A 241 7.33 -2.18 13.35
CA ARG A 241 6.82 -1.02 14.09
C ARG A 241 7.51 0.28 13.68
N ILE A 242 8.82 0.25 13.48
CA ILE A 242 9.59 1.43 13.03
C ILE A 242 9.12 1.82 11.62
N ILE A 243 9.01 0.86 10.69
CA ILE A 243 8.60 1.11 9.31
C ILE A 243 7.19 1.70 9.26
N LEU A 244 6.22 1.06 9.91
CA LEU A 244 4.81 1.52 9.94
C LEU A 244 4.70 2.92 10.55
N LYS A 245 5.36 3.15 11.68
CA LYS A 245 5.33 4.46 12.34
C LYS A 245 5.96 5.56 11.48
N THR A 246 7.16 5.34 10.96
CA THR A 246 7.86 6.33 10.13
C THR A 246 7.09 6.63 8.84
N SER A 247 6.50 5.60 8.22
CA SER A 247 5.68 5.77 7.01
C SER A 247 4.41 6.57 7.30
N ALA A 248 3.74 6.32 8.41
CA ALA A 248 2.56 7.08 8.83
C ALA A 248 2.91 8.54 9.15
N ASP A 249 3.97 8.77 9.94
CA ASP A 249 4.42 10.11 10.30
C ASP A 249 4.80 10.93 9.06
N ALA A 250 5.39 10.30 8.04
CA ALA A 250 5.75 10.97 6.79
C ALA A 250 4.53 11.46 5.97
N LEU A 251 3.34 10.88 6.16
CA LEU A 251 2.11 11.28 5.48
C LEU A 251 1.38 12.44 6.18
N VAL A 252 1.61 12.63 7.47
CA VAL A 252 0.88 13.64 8.29
C VAL A 252 1.01 15.06 7.71
N PRO A 253 2.20 15.59 7.39
CA PRO A 253 2.31 16.95 6.83
C PRO A 253 1.48 17.13 5.55
N GLY A 254 1.52 16.14 4.64
CA GLY A 254 0.75 16.16 3.40
C GLY A 254 -0.77 16.17 3.65
N LEU A 255 -1.25 15.40 4.62
CA LEU A 255 -2.68 15.38 4.98
C LEU A 255 -3.13 16.71 5.63
N LEU A 256 -2.28 17.34 6.44
CA LEU A 256 -2.56 18.67 6.97
C LEU A 256 -2.63 19.75 5.87
N GLU A 257 -1.86 19.61 4.79
CA GLU A 257 -1.96 20.47 3.60
C GLU A 257 -3.21 20.16 2.79
N ILE A 258 -3.56 18.87 2.61
CA ILE A 258 -4.81 18.44 1.94
C ILE A 258 -6.04 18.99 2.66
N ARG A 259 -6.04 19.03 4.00
CA ARG A 259 -7.13 19.67 4.76
C ARG A 259 -7.37 21.12 4.31
N LYS A 260 -6.30 21.88 4.05
CA LYS A 260 -6.35 23.29 3.63
C LYS A 260 -6.59 23.48 2.13
N TRP A 261 -6.55 22.40 1.37
CA TRP A 261 -6.71 22.44 -0.08
C TRP A 261 -8.12 22.92 -0.48
N LYS A 262 -8.20 23.85 -1.43
CA LYS A 262 -9.46 24.47 -1.91
C LYS A 262 -9.78 24.19 -3.39
N GLY A 263 -9.00 23.30 -4.06
CA GLY A 263 -9.22 22.91 -5.45
C GLY A 263 -8.10 23.29 -6.40
#